data_b77f5af2730ef452d2590b1ad747368d
#
_entry.id   b77f5af2730ef452d2590b1ad747368d
#
_cell.length_a   1.000
_cell.length_b   1.000
_cell.length_c   1.000
_cell.angle_alpha   90.00
_cell.angle_beta   90.00
_cell.angle_gamma   90.00
#
_symmetry.space_group_name_H-M   'P 1'
#
loop_
_entity.id
_entity.type
_entity.pdbx_description
1 polymer ?
#
loop_
_entity_poly.entity_id
_entity_poly.type
_entity_poly.pdbx_seq_one_letter_code
_entity_poly.pdbx_strand_id
1 'polypeptide(L)'
;MAFSGVGGGDFGSRFSWYVEAVQRRISSNWLQSTVDPSIAYAPRVVVTFTILRDGTVTNVQITQKSNDYSVDSSAVRAVNASSPLDRLPGGYSGSSVNVEFYFDYHR
;
A
#
# COMPACT_ATOMS: atom_id res chain seq x y z
N MET A 1 -7.06 -2.12 -4.11
CA MET A 1 -5.61 -2.31 -4.21
C MET A 1 -5.30 -3.09 -5.48
N ALA A 2 -4.30 -2.68 -6.22
CA ALA A 2 -3.92 -3.31 -7.48
C ALA A 2 -2.44 -3.64 -7.49
N PHE A 3 -2.10 -4.84 -7.99
CA PHE A 3 -0.73 -5.30 -8.13
C PHE A 3 -0.40 -5.45 -9.61
N SER A 4 0.78 -5.02 -10.02
CA SER A 4 1.28 -5.21 -11.38
C SER A 4 2.75 -5.57 -11.35
N GLY A 5 3.16 -6.43 -12.28
CA GLY A 5 4.54 -6.89 -12.38
C GLY A 5 4.68 -7.85 -13.55
N VAL A 6 5.67 -8.73 -13.48
CA VAL A 6 5.81 -9.78 -14.48
C VAL A 6 4.58 -10.67 -14.42
N GLY A 7 3.88 -10.83 -15.55
CA GLY A 7 2.61 -11.53 -15.58
C GLY A 7 1.41 -10.64 -15.35
N GLY A 8 1.62 -9.35 -15.05
CA GLY A 8 0.60 -8.32 -15.01
C GLY A 8 -0.56 -8.60 -14.07
N GLY A 9 -1.77 -8.55 -14.59
CA GLY A 9 -2.99 -8.64 -13.80
C GLY A 9 -3.26 -9.96 -13.10
N ASP A 10 -2.45 -10.99 -13.35
CA ASP A 10 -2.61 -12.29 -12.70
C ASP A 10 -2.18 -12.31 -11.24
N PHE A 11 -1.34 -11.36 -10.82
CA PHE A 11 -0.71 -11.46 -9.50
C PHE A 11 -1.76 -11.57 -8.39
N GLY A 12 -2.76 -10.72 -8.41
CA GLY A 12 -3.78 -10.70 -7.37
C GLY A 12 -4.60 -11.98 -7.29
N SER A 13 -4.89 -12.61 -8.43
CA SER A 13 -5.68 -13.84 -8.44
C SER A 13 -4.84 -15.08 -8.12
N ARG A 14 -3.57 -15.07 -8.51
CA ARG A 14 -2.69 -16.21 -8.24
C ARG A 14 -2.17 -16.22 -6.80
N PHE A 15 -1.98 -15.05 -6.22
CA PHE A 15 -1.35 -14.89 -4.91
C PHE A 15 -2.23 -14.07 -3.98
N SER A 16 -3.53 -14.38 -3.94
CA SER A 16 -4.48 -13.62 -3.12
C SER A 16 -4.09 -13.61 -1.64
N TRP A 17 -3.49 -14.70 -1.15
CA TRP A 17 -3.03 -14.76 0.23
C TRP A 17 -1.96 -13.70 0.53
N TYR A 18 -1.10 -13.44 -0.46
CA TYR A 18 -0.05 -12.42 -0.32
C TYR A 18 -0.66 -11.01 -0.35
N VAL A 19 -1.59 -10.79 -1.27
CA VAL A 19 -2.31 -9.52 -1.38
C VAL A 19 -3.01 -9.20 -0.07
N GLU A 20 -3.68 -10.18 0.52
CA GLU A 20 -4.37 -10.00 1.79
C GLU A 20 -3.41 -9.72 2.93
N ALA A 21 -2.24 -10.37 2.95
CA ALA A 21 -1.23 -10.15 3.96
C ALA A 21 -0.67 -8.72 3.88
N VAL A 22 -0.40 -8.24 2.68
CA VAL A 22 0.07 -6.87 2.45
C VAL A 22 -0.98 -5.87 2.90
N GLN A 23 -2.23 -6.08 2.49
CA GLN A 23 -3.32 -5.19 2.85
C GLN A 23 -3.50 -5.11 4.36
N ARG A 24 -3.47 -6.25 5.03
CA ARG A 24 -3.62 -6.31 6.49
C ARG A 24 -2.48 -5.58 7.20
N ARG A 25 -1.25 -5.78 6.73
CA ARG A 25 -0.08 -5.18 7.34
C ARG A 25 -0.11 -3.66 7.22
N ILE A 26 -0.39 -3.15 6.03
CA ILE A 26 -0.43 -1.71 5.80
C ILE A 26 -1.60 -1.09 6.55
N SER A 27 -2.76 -1.71 6.51
CA SER A 27 -3.94 -1.20 7.21
C SER A 27 -3.73 -1.14 8.72
N SER A 28 -3.04 -2.12 9.30
CA SER A 28 -2.76 -2.13 10.74
C SER A 28 -1.77 -1.05 11.14
N ASN A 29 -0.93 -0.61 10.22
CA ASN A 29 0.04 0.47 10.47
C ASN A 29 -0.50 1.86 10.13
N TRP A 30 -1.71 1.94 9.61
CA TRP A 30 -2.29 3.23 9.27
C TRP A 30 -2.87 3.88 10.52
N LEU A 31 -2.09 4.81 11.10
CA LEU A 31 -2.44 5.48 12.35
C LEU A 31 -3.39 6.63 12.08
N GLN A 32 -4.69 6.33 12.06
CA GLN A 32 -5.71 7.34 11.80
C GLN A 32 -5.75 8.41 12.88
N SER A 33 -5.22 8.12 14.07
CA SER A 33 -5.11 9.10 15.15
C SER A 33 -4.18 10.26 14.81
N THR A 34 -3.31 10.12 13.80
CA THR A 34 -2.43 11.20 13.35
C THR A 34 -3.11 12.13 12.36
N VAL A 35 -4.33 11.80 11.92
CA VAL A 35 -5.13 12.67 11.06
C VAL A 35 -5.73 13.78 11.91
N ASP A 36 -5.80 15.00 11.36
CA ASP A 36 -6.40 16.15 12.02
C ASP A 36 -7.79 15.77 12.54
N PRO A 37 -8.07 15.95 13.84
CA PRO A 37 -9.36 15.55 14.41
C PRO A 37 -10.56 16.29 13.84
N SER A 38 -10.37 17.42 13.18
CA SER A 38 -11.45 18.14 12.50
C SER A 38 -11.88 17.49 11.19
N ILE A 39 -11.09 16.53 10.69
CA ILE A 39 -11.37 15.86 9.42
C ILE A 39 -12.24 14.63 9.70
N ALA A 40 -13.47 14.64 9.18
CA ALA A 40 -14.39 13.49 9.31
C ALA A 40 -14.34 12.58 8.07
N TYR A 41 -13.98 13.14 6.92
CA TYR A 41 -13.95 12.42 5.65
C TYR A 41 -12.90 13.07 4.75
N ALA A 42 -12.24 12.27 3.94
CA ALA A 42 -11.31 12.76 2.94
C ALA A 42 -11.44 11.93 1.66
N PRO A 43 -11.22 12.55 0.48
CA PRO A 43 -11.13 11.79 -0.76
C PRO A 43 -10.06 10.73 -0.69
N ARG A 44 -10.21 9.69 -1.51
CA ARG A 44 -9.28 8.56 -1.54
C ARG A 44 -7.86 9.03 -1.84
N VAL A 45 -6.91 8.49 -1.07
CA VAL A 45 -5.48 8.64 -1.33
C VAL A 45 -5.01 7.38 -2.06
N VAL A 46 -4.26 7.56 -3.13
CA VAL A 46 -3.64 6.45 -3.84
C VAL A 46 -2.13 6.56 -3.67
N VAL A 47 -1.52 5.54 -3.07
CA VAL A 47 -0.08 5.46 -2.86
C VAL A 47 0.44 4.31 -3.72
N THR A 48 1.43 4.60 -4.55
CA THR A 48 2.10 3.57 -5.35
C THR A 48 3.46 3.27 -4.74
N PHE A 49 3.87 2.02 -4.80
CA PHE A 49 5.17 1.60 -4.33
C PHE A 49 5.58 0.30 -5.00
N THR A 50 6.84 -0.08 -4.82
CA THR A 50 7.39 -1.31 -5.37
C THR A 50 7.82 -2.20 -4.22
N ILE A 51 7.44 -3.48 -4.27
CA ILE A 51 7.91 -4.49 -3.32
C ILE A 51 9.00 -5.30 -4.01
N LEU A 52 10.19 -5.32 -3.41
CA LEU A 52 11.31 -6.12 -3.90
C LEU A 52 11.16 -7.58 -3.47
N ARG A 53 12.01 -8.43 -4.03
CA ARG A 53 11.94 -9.88 -3.79
C ARG A 53 11.97 -10.25 -2.31
N ASP A 54 12.76 -9.52 -1.53
CA ASP A 54 12.89 -9.77 -0.10
C ASP A 54 11.81 -9.10 0.76
N GLY A 55 10.88 -8.40 0.14
CA GLY A 55 9.81 -7.69 0.85
C GLY A 55 10.09 -6.21 1.09
N THR A 56 11.27 -5.71 0.74
CA THR A 56 11.59 -4.30 0.92
C THR A 56 10.69 -3.42 0.05
N VAL A 57 10.17 -2.35 0.64
CA VAL A 57 9.31 -1.38 -0.07
C VAL A 57 10.16 -0.22 -0.55
N THR A 58 10.03 0.13 -1.82
CA THR A 58 10.74 1.25 -2.45
C THR A 58 9.80 2.07 -3.32
N ASN A 59 10.27 3.23 -3.78
CA ASN A 59 9.55 4.10 -4.72
C ASN A 59 8.15 4.49 -4.24
N VAL A 60 8.03 4.84 -2.95
CA VAL A 60 6.74 5.23 -2.38
C VAL A 60 6.37 6.62 -2.89
N GLN A 61 5.22 6.72 -3.55
CA GLN A 61 4.74 7.96 -4.13
C GLN A 61 3.22 8.07 -3.97
N ILE A 62 2.73 9.30 -3.80
CA ILE A 62 1.29 9.57 -3.83
C ILE A 62 0.94 9.95 -5.27
N THR A 63 0.03 9.19 -5.89
CA THR A 63 -0.46 9.49 -7.23
C THR A 63 -1.82 10.18 -7.22
N GLN A 64 -2.54 10.08 -6.11
CA GLN A 64 -3.80 10.81 -5.91
C GLN A 64 -3.84 11.30 -4.48
N LYS A 65 -3.91 12.62 -4.28
CA LYS A 65 -3.95 13.24 -2.95
C LYS A 65 -5.38 13.43 -2.48
N SER A 66 -5.56 13.41 -1.16
CA SER A 66 -6.86 13.70 -0.54
C SER A 66 -7.12 15.20 -0.40
N ASN A 67 -6.12 16.05 -0.67
CA ASN A 67 -6.12 17.49 -0.41
C ASN A 67 -6.02 17.84 1.09
N ASP A 68 -5.74 16.86 1.94
CA ASP A 68 -5.46 17.07 3.34
C ASP A 68 -4.09 16.47 3.68
N TYR A 69 -3.18 17.31 4.16
CA TYR A 69 -1.81 16.89 4.41
C TYR A 69 -1.73 15.80 5.48
N SER A 70 -2.55 15.89 6.53
CA SER A 70 -2.48 14.91 7.62
C SER A 70 -2.94 13.52 7.15
N VAL A 71 -3.94 13.46 6.28
CA VAL A 71 -4.39 12.20 5.70
C VAL A 71 -3.33 11.63 4.77
N ASP A 72 -2.81 12.47 3.87
CA ASP A 72 -1.80 12.04 2.89
C ASP A 72 -0.53 11.54 3.59
N SER A 73 -0.04 12.28 4.58
CA SER A 73 1.18 11.88 5.28
C SER A 73 0.98 10.62 6.13
N SER A 74 -0.21 10.42 6.70
CA SER A 74 -0.50 9.20 7.46
C SER A 74 -0.49 7.96 6.54
N ALA A 75 -0.98 8.10 5.31
CA ALA A 75 -0.98 7.01 4.34
C ALA A 75 0.44 6.62 3.93
N VAL A 76 1.27 7.60 3.61
CA VAL A 76 2.68 7.34 3.25
C VAL A 76 3.42 6.71 4.43
N ARG A 77 3.19 7.21 5.63
CA ARG A 77 3.82 6.68 6.84
C ARG A 77 3.43 5.22 7.07
N ALA A 78 2.16 4.86 6.81
CA ALA A 78 1.71 3.49 6.96
C ALA A 78 2.44 2.54 6.02
N VAL A 79 2.66 2.96 4.77
CA VAL A 79 3.40 2.14 3.81
C VAL A 79 4.85 1.97 4.24
N ASN A 80 5.50 3.06 4.62
CA ASN A 80 6.91 3.01 5.06
C ASN A 80 7.08 2.18 6.33
N ALA A 81 6.15 2.29 7.27
CA ALA A 81 6.22 1.53 8.52
C ALA A 81 5.99 0.03 8.30
N SER A 82 5.40 -0.35 7.19
CA SER A 82 5.14 -1.75 6.89
C SER A 82 6.32 -2.47 6.25
N SER A 83 7.35 -1.74 5.85
CA SER A 83 8.54 -2.33 5.25
C SER A 83 9.47 -2.91 6.34
N PRO A 84 10.06 -4.12 6.14
CA PRO A 84 9.82 -4.99 5.01
C PRO A 84 8.51 -5.77 5.16
N LEU A 85 7.88 -6.01 4.02
CA LEU A 85 6.73 -6.91 3.94
C LEU A 85 7.23 -8.35 3.84
N ASP A 86 6.31 -9.31 3.74
CA ASP A 86 6.70 -10.69 3.49
C ASP A 86 7.40 -10.79 2.14
N ARG A 87 8.28 -11.78 2.00
CA ARG A 87 8.93 -12.05 0.72
C ARG A 87 7.91 -12.32 -0.37
N LEU A 88 8.24 -11.95 -1.60
CA LEU A 88 7.38 -12.27 -2.72
C LEU A 88 7.16 -13.79 -2.82
N PRO A 89 5.97 -14.21 -3.31
CA PRO A 89 5.66 -15.64 -3.41
C PRO A 89 6.70 -16.39 -4.23
N GLY A 90 7.04 -17.62 -3.80
CA GLY A 90 8.02 -18.44 -4.50
C GLY A 90 7.61 -18.78 -5.93
N GLY A 91 6.31 -18.83 -6.21
CA GLY A 91 5.81 -19.09 -7.55
C GLY A 91 5.83 -17.88 -8.48
N TYR A 92 6.16 -16.71 -7.96
CA TYR A 92 6.28 -15.49 -8.75
C TYR A 92 7.72 -15.35 -9.25
N SER A 93 7.89 -15.23 -10.55
CA SER A 93 9.24 -15.23 -11.16
C SER A 93 9.89 -13.85 -11.20
N GLY A 94 9.15 -12.78 -10.96
CA GLY A 94 9.69 -11.43 -11.02
C GLY A 94 10.56 -11.08 -9.81
N SER A 95 11.42 -10.08 -9.97
CA SER A 95 12.26 -9.57 -8.89
C SER A 95 11.56 -8.52 -8.04
N SER A 96 10.45 -7.98 -8.53
CA SER A 96 9.66 -6.96 -7.84
C SER A 96 8.24 -6.97 -8.34
N VAL A 97 7.35 -6.31 -7.60
CA VAL A 97 5.97 -6.08 -8.02
C VAL A 97 5.58 -4.66 -7.65
N ASN A 98 4.84 -4.00 -8.55
CA ASN A 98 4.34 -2.66 -8.30
C ASN A 98 2.95 -2.75 -7.69
N VAL A 99 2.68 -1.88 -6.71
CA VAL A 99 1.43 -1.88 -5.97
C VAL A 99 0.81 -0.50 -6.01
N GLU A 100 -0.49 -0.47 -6.18
CA GLU A 100 -1.30 0.73 -6.05
C GLU A 100 -2.25 0.48 -4.89
N PHE A 101 -2.08 1.20 -3.80
CA PHE A 101 -2.84 0.99 -2.58
C PHE A 101 -3.78 2.16 -2.33
N TYR A 102 -5.04 1.86 -2.01
CA TYR A 102 -6.09 2.87 -1.81
C TYR A 102 -6.37 3.04 -0.33
N PHE A 103 -6.30 4.28 0.14
CA PHE A 103 -6.64 4.64 1.51
C PHE A 103 -7.92 5.46 1.50
N ASP A 104 -8.97 4.91 2.08
CA ASP A 104 -10.25 5.60 2.20
C ASP A 104 -10.44 5.97 3.68
N TYR A 105 -10.38 7.29 3.96
CA TYR A 105 -10.49 7.79 5.32
C TYR A 105 -11.87 8.37 5.55
N HIS A 106 -12.52 7.89 6.59
CA HIS A 106 -13.69 8.56 7.17
C HIS A 106 -13.82 8.11 8.62
N ARG A 107 -14.30 9.05 9.41
CA ARG A 107 -14.40 8.87 10.85
C ARG A 107 -15.75 8.29 11.24
#